data_49ba9e4677e1cf57b27f8eeeb359e431
#
_entry.id   49ba9e4677e1cf57b27f8eeeb359e431
#
_cell.length_a   1.000
_cell.length_b   1.000
_cell.length_c   1.000
_cell.angle_alpha   90.00
_cell.angle_beta   90.00
_cell.angle_gamma   90.00
#
_symmetry.space_group_name_H-M   'P 1'
#
loop_
_entity.id
_entity.type
_entity.pdbx_description
1 polymer ?
#
loop_
_entity_poly.entity_id
_entity_poly.type
_entity_poly.pdbx_seq_one_letter_code
_entity_poly.pdbx_strand_id
1 'polypeptide(L)'
;TQGYSSAASDVYKRQGKGPLAAYPVVGVKAVLYDGSYHPVDSSEMAFKTAAIQAFKKGVMEAGPVLLEPIMSLKVTVPDAYTGDIMGDLNKRRGRVLGMTPMSGGRQIIEADIPMSGLFGYCTDLRSMTGGRGDYSYEFARYEQTPSDVQEKEVAARAAKVAENNAED
;
A
#
# COMPACT_ATOMS: atom_id res chain seq x y z
N THR A 1 19.09 -1.94 31.49
CA THR A 1 17.76 -2.42 31.07
C THR A 1 16.90 -1.35 30.40
N GLN A 2 16.98 -0.08 30.82
CA GLN A 2 16.18 1.02 30.23
C GLN A 2 16.56 1.31 28.76
N GLY A 3 17.82 1.29 28.39
CA GLY A 3 18.28 1.55 27.00
C GLY A 3 17.77 0.51 25.98
N TYR A 4 17.63 -0.73 26.38
CA TYR A 4 17.12 -1.78 25.48
C TYR A 4 15.60 -1.68 25.25
N SER A 5 14.86 -1.23 26.24
CA SER A 5 13.42 -0.98 26.11
C SER A 5 13.12 0.18 25.15
N SER A 6 13.93 1.25 25.20
CA SER A 6 13.81 2.38 24.27
C SER A 6 14.15 1.97 22.83
N ALA A 7 15.21 1.18 22.60
CA ALA A 7 15.56 0.68 21.26
C ALA A 7 14.44 -0.12 20.60
N ALA A 8 13.78 -1.03 21.32
CA ALA A 8 12.65 -1.77 20.80
C ALA A 8 11.45 -0.86 20.45
N SER A 9 11.19 0.15 21.30
CA SER A 9 10.15 1.16 21.03
C SER A 9 10.47 2.01 19.79
N ASP A 10 11.74 2.34 19.57
CA ASP A 10 12.16 3.14 18.42
C ASP A 10 12.10 2.36 17.11
N VAL A 11 12.38 1.05 17.12
CA VAL A 11 12.10 0.18 15.96
C VAL A 11 10.61 0.22 15.59
N TYR A 12 9.73 0.12 16.59
CA TYR A 12 8.28 0.19 16.36
C TYR A 12 7.85 1.54 15.75
N LYS A 13 8.37 2.66 16.29
CA LYS A 13 8.10 3.99 15.73
C LYS A 13 8.63 4.13 14.30
N ARG A 14 9.78 3.51 14.01
CA ARG A 14 10.41 3.54 12.68
C ARG A 14 9.65 2.74 11.62
N GLN A 15 8.84 1.77 12.01
CA GLN A 15 7.97 1.05 11.08
C GLN A 15 7.07 1.99 10.26
N GLY A 16 6.69 3.16 10.79
CA GLY A 16 5.92 4.17 10.07
C GLY A 16 6.64 4.84 8.89
N LYS A 17 7.99 4.73 8.84
CA LYS A 17 8.86 5.35 7.83
C LYS A 17 9.75 4.28 7.18
N GLY A 18 9.16 3.39 6.39
CA GLY A 18 9.87 2.27 5.76
C GLY A 18 10.98 2.72 4.81
N PRO A 19 12.08 1.94 4.72
CA PRO A 19 13.27 2.33 3.97
C PRO A 19 13.10 2.21 2.45
N LEU A 20 12.14 1.42 1.94
CA LEU A 20 11.95 1.18 0.51
C LEU A 20 11.28 2.37 -0.21
N ALA A 21 10.17 2.86 0.32
CA ALA A 21 9.38 3.92 -0.31
C ALA A 21 8.69 4.84 0.71
N ALA A 22 9.20 4.92 1.94
CA ALA A 22 8.66 5.72 3.04
C ALA A 22 7.18 5.40 3.39
N TYR A 23 6.71 4.21 3.07
CA TYR A 23 5.44 3.66 3.53
C TYR A 23 5.63 2.89 4.85
N PRO A 24 4.58 2.74 5.67
CA PRO A 24 4.65 1.90 6.85
C PRO A 24 5.03 0.45 6.50
N VAL A 25 5.94 -0.13 7.30
CA VAL A 25 6.35 -1.53 7.16
C VAL A 25 5.43 -2.40 8.02
N VAL A 26 4.87 -3.45 7.43
CA VAL A 26 4.01 -4.41 8.12
C VAL A 26 4.60 -5.82 8.02
N GLY A 27 4.12 -6.74 8.85
CA GLY A 27 4.59 -8.13 8.84
C GLY A 27 5.99 -8.33 9.42
N VAL A 28 6.49 -7.37 10.23
CA VAL A 28 7.82 -7.42 10.86
C VAL A 28 7.69 -7.71 12.34
N LYS A 29 8.52 -8.61 12.85
CA LYS A 29 8.72 -8.86 14.28
C LYS A 29 10.16 -8.52 14.64
N ALA A 30 10.34 -7.50 15.46
CA ALA A 30 11.65 -7.15 16.03
C ALA A 30 11.87 -7.90 17.35
N VAL A 31 12.97 -8.61 17.47
CA VAL A 31 13.36 -9.31 18.70
C VAL A 31 14.76 -8.85 19.09
N LEU A 32 14.86 -8.16 20.20
CA LEU A 32 16.13 -7.81 20.81
C LEU A 32 16.57 -8.98 21.69
N TYR A 33 17.62 -9.70 21.31
CA TYR A 33 18.08 -10.86 22.05
C TYR A 33 19.47 -10.70 22.68
N ASP A 34 20.24 -9.71 22.21
CA ASP A 34 21.56 -9.42 22.75
C ASP A 34 21.93 -7.93 22.57
N GLY A 35 22.87 -7.44 23.35
CA GLY A 35 23.40 -6.09 23.26
C GLY A 35 24.59 -5.89 24.22
N SER A 36 25.51 -5.02 23.84
CA SER A 36 26.66 -4.64 24.68
C SER A 36 26.48 -3.21 25.16
N TYR A 37 26.99 -2.96 26.37
CA TYR A 37 26.99 -1.64 27.03
C TYR A 37 28.39 -1.22 27.32
N HIS A 38 28.72 0.01 26.94
CA HIS A 38 30.00 0.65 27.30
C HIS A 38 29.74 1.95 28.07
N PRO A 39 30.34 2.19 29.25
CA PRO A 39 30.01 3.32 30.12
C PRO A 39 30.17 4.69 29.49
N VAL A 40 31.08 4.83 28.52
CA VAL A 40 31.40 6.11 27.87
C VAL A 40 30.58 6.32 26.59
N ASP A 41 30.37 5.26 25.80
CA ASP A 41 29.82 5.35 24.42
C ASP A 41 28.37 4.93 24.33
N SER A 42 27.80 4.33 25.38
CA SER A 42 26.42 3.87 25.40
C SER A 42 25.50 4.92 26.00
N SER A 43 24.75 5.59 25.11
CA SER A 43 23.68 6.52 25.48
C SER A 43 22.35 6.03 24.92
N GLU A 44 21.24 6.58 25.39
CA GLU A 44 19.92 6.32 24.80
C GLU A 44 19.90 6.64 23.31
N MET A 45 20.53 7.74 22.90
CA MET A 45 20.62 8.12 21.50
C MET A 45 21.44 7.11 20.68
N ALA A 46 22.55 6.58 21.22
CA ALA A 46 23.35 5.57 20.54
C ALA A 46 22.56 4.28 20.31
N PHE A 47 21.81 3.81 21.31
CA PHE A 47 20.93 2.65 21.15
C PHE A 47 19.81 2.89 20.13
N LYS A 48 19.23 4.07 20.12
CA LYS A 48 18.22 4.47 19.13
C LYS A 48 18.79 4.43 17.71
N THR A 49 19.94 5.06 17.49
CA THR A 49 20.59 5.09 16.18
C THR A 49 20.97 3.68 15.70
N ALA A 50 21.53 2.86 16.59
CA ALA A 50 21.85 1.46 16.27
C ALA A 50 20.60 0.66 15.87
N ALA A 51 19.50 0.81 16.60
CA ALA A 51 18.24 0.14 16.31
C ALA A 51 17.64 0.58 14.96
N ILE A 52 17.69 1.87 14.64
CA ILE A 52 17.23 2.42 13.36
C ILE A 52 18.06 1.85 12.20
N GLN A 53 19.38 1.85 12.32
CA GLN A 53 20.28 1.30 11.29
C GLN A 53 20.08 -0.19 11.09
N ALA A 54 19.96 -0.95 12.18
CA ALA A 54 19.67 -2.39 12.12
C ALA A 54 18.33 -2.67 11.44
N PHE A 55 17.29 -1.91 11.75
CA PHE A 55 15.98 -2.02 11.13
C PHE A 55 16.04 -1.73 9.62
N LYS A 56 16.67 -0.61 9.22
CA LYS A 56 16.82 -0.26 7.81
C LYS A 56 17.52 -1.35 7.02
N LYS A 57 18.66 -1.81 7.54
CA LYS A 57 19.47 -2.85 6.91
C LYS A 57 18.70 -4.17 6.82
N GLY A 58 18.15 -4.63 7.94
CA GLY A 58 17.42 -5.89 8.01
C GLY A 58 16.18 -5.92 7.09
N VAL A 59 15.41 -4.83 7.01
CA VAL A 59 14.27 -4.74 6.10
C VAL A 59 14.72 -4.83 4.64
N MET A 60 15.78 -4.12 4.25
CA MET A 60 16.26 -4.16 2.87
C MET A 60 16.84 -5.52 2.48
N GLU A 61 17.56 -6.18 3.38
CA GLU A 61 18.09 -7.54 3.16
C GLU A 61 16.98 -8.62 3.09
N ALA A 62 15.85 -8.37 3.74
CA ALA A 62 14.70 -9.27 3.71
C ALA A 62 13.90 -9.23 2.39
N GLY A 63 14.26 -8.37 1.44
CA GLY A 63 13.55 -8.24 0.17
C GLY A 63 12.15 -7.64 0.32
N PRO A 64 12.02 -6.39 0.77
CA PRO A 64 10.73 -5.77 1.00
C PRO A 64 9.96 -5.59 -0.31
N VAL A 65 8.64 -5.78 -0.24
CA VAL A 65 7.72 -5.55 -1.36
C VAL A 65 6.71 -4.47 -1.00
N LEU A 66 6.22 -3.73 -2.00
CA LEU A 66 5.10 -2.83 -1.79
C LEU A 66 3.78 -3.61 -1.83
N LEU A 67 2.89 -3.23 -0.93
CA LEU A 67 1.51 -3.70 -0.92
C LEU A 67 0.60 -2.56 -1.39
N GLU A 68 -0.34 -2.88 -2.26
CA GLU A 68 -1.40 -1.96 -2.67
C GLU A 68 -2.76 -2.40 -2.12
N PRO A 69 -3.62 -1.46 -1.69
CA PRO A 69 -4.97 -1.79 -1.27
C PRO A 69 -5.82 -2.17 -2.48
N ILE A 70 -6.46 -3.33 -2.40
CA ILE A 70 -7.43 -3.81 -3.38
C ILE A 70 -8.83 -3.52 -2.85
N MET A 71 -9.64 -2.92 -3.70
CA MET A 71 -11.02 -2.58 -3.42
C MET A 71 -11.96 -3.56 -4.12
N SER A 72 -12.97 -4.03 -3.41
CA SER A 72 -14.10 -4.72 -3.99
C SER A 72 -15.06 -3.67 -4.56
N LEU A 73 -15.18 -3.63 -5.86
CA LEU A 73 -15.97 -2.66 -6.61
C LEU A 73 -17.24 -3.33 -7.14
N LYS A 74 -18.38 -2.65 -6.98
CA LYS A 74 -19.65 -3.00 -7.60
C LYS A 74 -20.10 -1.86 -8.48
N VAL A 75 -20.30 -2.13 -9.77
CA VAL A 75 -20.76 -1.14 -10.76
C VAL A 75 -22.10 -1.57 -11.29
N THR A 76 -23.09 -0.70 -11.19
CA THR A 76 -24.44 -0.95 -11.71
C THR A 76 -24.69 -0.07 -12.93
N VAL A 77 -24.86 -0.69 -14.09
CA VAL A 77 -25.02 0.01 -15.38
C VAL A 77 -26.11 -0.64 -16.21
N PRO A 78 -26.71 0.09 -17.18
CA PRO A 78 -27.54 -0.53 -18.22
C PRO A 78 -26.72 -1.51 -19.06
N ASP A 79 -27.35 -2.61 -19.51
CA ASP A 79 -26.71 -3.70 -20.25
C ASP A 79 -25.90 -3.23 -21.45
N ALA A 80 -26.35 -2.18 -22.13
CA ALA A 80 -25.68 -1.63 -23.30
C ALA A 80 -24.24 -1.12 -23.03
N TYR A 81 -23.90 -0.81 -21.79
CA TYR A 81 -22.58 -0.27 -21.41
C TYR A 81 -21.66 -1.31 -20.77
N THR A 82 -22.10 -2.53 -20.58
CA THR A 82 -21.35 -3.60 -19.91
C THR A 82 -19.97 -3.81 -20.53
N GLY A 83 -19.89 -3.86 -21.87
CA GLY A 83 -18.64 -4.05 -22.60
C GLY A 83 -17.64 -2.90 -22.38
N ASP A 84 -18.10 -1.66 -22.41
CA ASP A 84 -17.27 -0.48 -22.20
C ASP A 84 -16.72 -0.44 -20.76
N ILE A 85 -17.55 -0.77 -19.78
CA ILE A 85 -17.15 -0.83 -18.38
C ILE A 85 -16.12 -1.94 -18.15
N MET A 86 -16.32 -3.13 -18.72
CA MET A 86 -15.33 -4.21 -18.62
C MET A 86 -13.98 -3.81 -19.23
N GLY A 87 -14.00 -3.14 -20.38
CA GLY A 87 -12.80 -2.62 -21.04
C GLY A 87 -12.08 -1.57 -20.19
N ASP A 88 -12.82 -0.66 -19.55
CA ASP A 88 -12.25 0.37 -18.66
C ASP A 88 -11.68 -0.24 -17.38
N LEU A 89 -12.38 -1.17 -16.74
CA LEU A 89 -11.89 -1.88 -15.56
C LEU A 89 -10.57 -2.62 -15.84
N ASN A 90 -10.46 -3.30 -16.99
CA ASN A 90 -9.23 -3.97 -17.40
C ASN A 90 -8.07 -2.98 -17.56
N LYS A 91 -8.29 -1.80 -18.17
CA LYS A 91 -7.27 -0.75 -18.30
C LYS A 91 -6.78 -0.24 -16.94
N ARG A 92 -7.65 -0.26 -15.94
CA ARG A 92 -7.37 0.15 -14.56
C ARG A 92 -6.81 -0.98 -13.69
N ARG A 93 -6.42 -2.10 -14.30
CA ARG A 93 -5.94 -3.30 -13.60
C ARG A 93 -7.01 -3.96 -12.73
N GLY A 94 -8.27 -3.71 -13.02
CA GLY A 94 -9.39 -4.37 -12.37
C GLY A 94 -9.56 -5.80 -12.87
N ARG A 95 -9.88 -6.71 -11.95
CA ARG A 95 -10.21 -8.10 -12.25
C ARG A 95 -11.71 -8.32 -12.05
N VAL A 96 -12.45 -8.49 -13.14
CA VAL A 96 -13.88 -8.78 -13.07
C VAL A 96 -14.09 -10.17 -12.47
N LEU A 97 -14.91 -10.26 -11.42
CA LEU A 97 -15.23 -11.47 -10.69
C LEU A 97 -16.52 -12.10 -11.16
N GLY A 98 -17.49 -11.27 -11.53
CA GLY A 98 -18.79 -11.74 -11.96
C GLY A 98 -19.70 -10.61 -12.45
N MET A 99 -20.81 -11.02 -13.04
CA MET A 99 -21.87 -10.12 -13.48
C MET A 99 -23.22 -10.73 -13.09
N THR A 100 -24.09 -9.90 -12.54
CA THR A 100 -25.42 -10.30 -12.11
C THR A 100 -26.46 -9.42 -12.79
N PRO A 101 -27.38 -10.00 -13.59
CA PRO A 101 -28.45 -9.25 -14.22
C PRO A 101 -29.45 -8.75 -13.17
N MET A 102 -29.94 -7.53 -13.40
CA MET A 102 -30.99 -6.91 -12.61
C MET A 102 -32.25 -6.68 -13.44
N SER A 103 -33.38 -6.52 -12.77
CA SER A 103 -34.60 -6.08 -13.44
C SER A 103 -34.42 -4.71 -14.12
N GLY A 104 -35.10 -4.49 -15.24
CA GLY A 104 -35.04 -3.22 -15.96
C GLY A 104 -33.84 -3.06 -16.91
N GLY A 105 -33.22 -4.16 -17.38
CA GLY A 105 -32.13 -4.11 -18.38
C GLY A 105 -30.84 -3.48 -17.80
N ARG A 106 -30.53 -3.77 -16.54
CA ARG A 106 -29.32 -3.34 -15.86
C ARG A 106 -28.51 -4.55 -15.41
N GLN A 107 -27.21 -4.35 -15.20
CA GLN A 107 -26.31 -5.35 -14.65
C GLN A 107 -25.48 -4.77 -13.50
N ILE A 108 -25.17 -5.63 -12.54
CA ILE A 108 -24.14 -5.41 -11.55
C ILE A 108 -22.88 -6.12 -12.02
N ILE A 109 -21.79 -5.38 -12.14
CA ILE A 109 -20.45 -5.90 -12.42
C ILE A 109 -19.68 -5.86 -11.11
N GLU A 110 -19.19 -7.00 -10.66
CA GLU A 110 -18.33 -7.10 -9.48
C GLU A 110 -16.90 -7.30 -9.91
N ALA A 111 -15.98 -6.49 -9.34
CA ALA A 111 -14.57 -6.54 -9.69
C ALA A 111 -13.67 -6.20 -8.49
N ASP A 112 -12.49 -6.80 -8.46
CA ASP A 112 -11.40 -6.35 -7.61
C ASP A 112 -10.54 -5.34 -8.37
N ILE A 113 -10.27 -4.19 -7.77
CA ILE A 113 -9.49 -3.14 -8.41
C ILE A 113 -8.52 -2.50 -7.41
N PRO A 114 -7.26 -2.19 -7.80
CA PRO A 114 -6.38 -1.40 -6.95
C PRO A 114 -6.98 -0.01 -6.70
N MET A 115 -6.82 0.50 -5.49
CA MET A 115 -7.32 1.84 -5.10
C MET A 115 -6.85 2.94 -6.08
N SER A 116 -5.63 2.82 -6.60
CA SER A 116 -5.09 3.73 -7.62
C SER A 116 -5.93 3.79 -8.89
N GLY A 117 -6.59 2.69 -9.28
CA GLY A 117 -7.48 2.62 -10.44
C GLY A 117 -8.82 3.34 -10.26
N LEU A 118 -9.18 3.69 -9.02
CA LEU A 118 -10.43 4.40 -8.71
C LEU A 118 -10.31 5.93 -8.79
N PHE A 119 -9.10 6.47 -8.94
CA PHE A 119 -8.94 7.90 -9.14
C PHE A 119 -9.62 8.36 -10.42
N GLY A 120 -10.52 9.32 -10.31
CA GLY A 120 -11.31 9.85 -11.43
C GLY A 120 -12.42 8.92 -11.94
N TYR A 121 -12.57 7.70 -11.39
CA TYR A 121 -13.53 6.70 -11.88
C TYR A 121 -14.97 7.21 -11.94
N CYS A 122 -15.39 8.01 -10.97
CA CYS A 122 -16.73 8.60 -10.95
C CYS A 122 -17.02 9.43 -12.22
N THR A 123 -16.08 10.26 -12.62
CA THR A 123 -16.21 11.11 -13.81
C THR A 123 -16.25 10.28 -15.08
N ASP A 124 -15.35 9.28 -15.17
CA ASP A 124 -15.27 8.42 -16.35
C ASP A 124 -16.50 7.53 -16.49
N LEU A 125 -16.98 6.96 -15.37
CA LEU A 125 -18.21 6.17 -15.36
C LEU A 125 -19.41 6.99 -15.84
N ARG A 126 -19.57 8.21 -15.34
CA ARG A 126 -20.66 9.11 -15.77
C ARG A 126 -20.54 9.49 -17.23
N SER A 127 -19.35 9.74 -17.71
CA SER A 127 -19.09 10.05 -19.12
C SER A 127 -19.45 8.86 -20.02
N MET A 128 -19.00 7.64 -19.68
CA MET A 128 -19.26 6.42 -20.46
C MET A 128 -20.75 6.03 -20.49
N THR A 129 -21.48 6.28 -19.40
CA THR A 129 -22.86 5.82 -19.24
C THR A 129 -23.91 6.92 -19.42
N GLY A 130 -23.50 8.14 -19.79
CA GLY A 130 -24.40 9.29 -19.84
C GLY A 130 -25.07 9.59 -18.49
N GLY A 131 -24.36 9.40 -17.39
CA GLY A 131 -24.82 9.61 -16.02
C GLY A 131 -25.73 8.51 -15.45
N ARG A 132 -25.87 7.37 -16.17
CA ARG A 132 -26.78 6.26 -15.78
C ARG A 132 -26.09 5.15 -15.00
N GLY A 133 -24.78 5.26 -14.73
CA GLY A 133 -24.00 4.30 -13.96
C GLY A 133 -23.85 4.73 -12.51
N ASP A 134 -23.96 3.77 -11.59
CA ASP A 134 -23.67 3.91 -10.18
C ASP A 134 -22.58 2.92 -9.77
N TYR A 135 -21.78 3.29 -8.76
CA TYR A 135 -20.78 2.37 -8.21
C TYR A 135 -20.65 2.53 -6.71
N SER A 136 -20.23 1.45 -6.09
CA SER A 136 -19.80 1.42 -4.69
C SER A 136 -18.53 0.60 -4.57
N TYR A 137 -17.69 0.91 -3.61
CA TYR A 137 -16.49 0.13 -3.33
C TYR A 137 -16.24 0.05 -1.84
N GLU A 138 -15.57 -1.02 -1.44
CA GLU A 138 -15.13 -1.24 -0.07
C GLU A 138 -13.73 -1.86 -0.06
N PHE A 139 -13.00 -1.67 1.01
CA PHE A 139 -11.68 -2.28 1.16
C PHE A 139 -11.82 -3.80 1.26
N ALA A 140 -11.10 -4.54 0.42
CA ALA A 140 -11.08 -5.99 0.45
C ALA A 140 -9.82 -6.52 1.18
N ARG A 141 -8.64 -6.16 0.70
CA ARG A 141 -7.36 -6.66 1.20
C ARG A 141 -6.18 -5.87 0.66
N TYR A 142 -5.00 -6.17 1.17
CA TYR A 142 -3.73 -5.76 0.53
C TYR A 142 -3.21 -6.90 -0.34
N GLU A 143 -2.66 -6.56 -1.50
CA GLU A 143 -1.94 -7.49 -2.38
C GLU A 143 -0.58 -6.88 -2.77
N GLN A 144 0.36 -7.74 -3.12
CA GLN A 144 1.66 -7.31 -3.61
C GLN A 144 1.50 -6.54 -4.93
N THR A 145 2.11 -5.37 -4.99
CA THR A 145 2.14 -4.53 -6.20
C THR A 145 3.00 -5.20 -7.28
N PRO A 146 2.58 -5.21 -8.57
CA PRO A 146 3.42 -5.65 -9.67
C PRO A 146 4.76 -4.91 -9.72
N SER A 147 5.82 -5.58 -10.16
CA SER A 147 7.19 -5.05 -10.12
C SER A 147 7.36 -3.74 -10.88
N ASP A 148 6.75 -3.61 -12.05
CA ASP A 148 6.79 -2.39 -12.87
C ASP A 148 6.14 -1.17 -12.19
N VAL A 149 5.07 -1.39 -11.43
CA VAL A 149 4.39 -0.35 -10.63
C VAL A 149 5.19 -0.05 -9.37
N GLN A 150 5.74 -1.08 -8.71
CA GLN A 150 6.60 -0.92 -7.54
C GLN A 150 7.83 -0.06 -7.88
N GLU A 151 8.53 -0.35 -8.97
CA GLU A 151 9.72 0.41 -9.39
C GLU A 151 9.40 1.89 -9.63
N LYS A 152 8.30 2.18 -10.31
CA LYS A 152 7.84 3.56 -10.52
C LYS A 152 7.52 4.29 -9.22
N GLU A 153 6.83 3.62 -8.30
CA GLU A 153 6.47 4.21 -7.02
C GLU A 153 7.70 4.43 -6.13
N VAL A 154 8.63 3.48 -6.09
CA VAL A 154 9.91 3.63 -5.37
C VAL A 154 10.71 4.80 -5.92
N ALA A 155 10.81 4.92 -7.25
CA ALA A 155 11.50 6.04 -7.89
C ALA A 155 10.84 7.39 -7.59
N ALA A 156 9.51 7.47 -7.65
CA ALA A 156 8.75 8.69 -7.35
C ALA A 156 8.91 9.14 -5.89
N ARG A 157 9.14 8.21 -4.97
CA ARG A 157 9.28 8.49 -3.53
C ARG A 157 10.71 8.52 -3.02
N ALA A 158 11.70 8.40 -3.87
CA ALA A 158 13.12 8.42 -3.50
C ALA A 158 13.51 9.68 -2.71
N ALA A 159 12.98 10.84 -3.09
CA ALA A 159 13.21 12.11 -2.39
C ALA A 159 12.69 12.06 -0.94
N LYS A 160 11.51 11.48 -0.72
CA LYS A 160 10.92 11.35 0.62
C LYS A 160 11.68 10.34 1.48
N VAL A 161 12.22 9.28 0.88
CA VAL A 161 13.11 8.34 1.59
C VAL A 161 14.39 9.03 2.02
N ALA A 162 14.99 9.86 1.15
CA ALA A 162 16.18 10.65 1.46
C ALA A 162 15.93 11.65 2.61
N GLU A 163 14.80 12.35 2.58
CA GLU A 163 14.37 13.26 3.65
C GLU A 163 14.24 12.51 4.99
N ASN A 164 13.54 11.38 5.03
CA ASN A 164 13.41 10.55 6.23
C ASN A 164 14.76 10.04 6.76
N ASN A 165 15.74 9.81 5.88
CA ASN A 165 17.08 9.37 6.27
C ASN A 165 17.93 10.52 6.86
N ALA A 166 17.63 11.76 6.50
CA ALA A 166 18.32 12.93 7.04
C ALA A 166 17.82 13.33 8.44
N GLU A 167 16.61 12.90 8.82
CA GLU A 167 16.01 13.15 10.14
C GLU A 167 16.48 12.15 11.23
N ASP A 168 17.22 11.09 10.86
CA ASP A 168 17.74 10.03 11.75
C ASP A 168 19.17 10.27 12.18
#